data_df83b7ea9adfa65194675490b6694cc3
#
_entry.id   df83b7ea9adfa65194675490b6694cc3
#
_cell.length_a   1.000
_cell.length_b   1.000
_cell.length_c   1.000
_cell.angle_alpha   90.00
_cell.angle_beta   90.00
_cell.angle_gamma   90.00
#
_symmetry.space_group_name_H-M   'P 1'
#
loop_
_entity.id
_entity.type
_entity.pdbx_description
1 polymer ?
#
loop_
_entity_poly.entity_id
_entity_poly.type
_entity_poly.pdbx_seq_one_letter_code
_entity_poly.pdbx_strand_id
1 'polypeptide(L)'
;MLLAEFDEYATNYKQVVAASIRITGESSEYFAAYKADYIARKIAPRPGTRLLDYGCGIGLLSAQIRKRLPQVRVDGFDVSKHSVEQIEPALHSQGTFTTDRSQLLPAYDVIVLANVLHHVSPTERDSLLKQVSSRLARNGRIVVFEHNPLNPLTRHAVSQCPFDEGVQLLPVRETRGYFREGFEWVTRDYAVFFPRWLSWLQPFEGLLSWCPLGAQYAVVASGRLA
;
A
#
# COMPACT_ATOMS: atom_id res chain seq x y z
N MET A 1 -14.89 9.69 4.37
CA MET A 1 -13.85 10.73 4.17
C MET A 1 -14.14 11.45 2.87
N LEU A 2 -14.20 12.77 2.87
CA LEU A 2 -14.57 13.57 1.70
C LEU A 2 -13.38 13.68 0.75
N LEU A 3 -13.60 13.44 -0.54
CA LEU A 3 -12.64 13.61 -1.65
C LEU A 3 -11.82 14.92 -1.57
N ALA A 4 -12.44 15.97 -1.03
CA ALA A 4 -11.83 17.30 -0.86
C ALA A 4 -10.59 17.32 0.06
N GLU A 5 -10.50 16.41 1.04
CA GLU A 5 -9.38 16.40 2.00
C GLU A 5 -8.06 15.93 1.37
N PHE A 6 -8.10 14.95 0.47
CA PHE A 6 -6.88 14.49 -0.23
C PHE A 6 -6.37 15.51 -1.25
N ASP A 7 -7.26 16.24 -1.91
CA ASP A 7 -6.87 17.25 -2.90
C ASP A 7 -6.15 18.43 -2.26
N GLU A 8 -6.52 18.82 -1.04
CA GLU A 8 -5.89 19.94 -0.31
C GLU A 8 -4.40 19.69 0.00
N TYR A 9 -4.07 18.44 0.28
CA TYR A 9 -2.72 18.07 0.72
C TYR A 9 -1.81 17.52 -0.39
N ALA A 10 -2.31 17.23 -1.58
CA ALA A 10 -1.51 16.57 -2.63
C ALA A 10 -0.24 17.35 -2.98
N THR A 11 -0.31 18.70 -3.00
CA THR A 11 0.85 19.57 -3.29
C THR A 11 1.92 19.52 -2.20
N ASN A 12 1.52 19.33 -0.93
CA ASN A 12 2.43 19.33 0.24
C ASN A 12 2.56 17.94 0.88
N TYR A 13 2.09 16.89 0.19
CA TYR A 13 2.03 15.52 0.71
C TYR A 13 3.34 15.06 1.35
N LYS A 14 4.46 15.20 0.62
CA LYS A 14 5.77 14.78 1.14
C LYS A 14 6.18 15.52 2.41
N GLN A 15 5.88 16.83 2.50
CA GLN A 15 6.23 17.66 3.67
C GLN A 15 5.39 17.29 4.88
N VAL A 16 4.09 17.08 4.70
CA VAL A 16 3.17 16.73 5.78
C VAL A 16 3.50 15.34 6.32
N VAL A 17 3.69 14.35 5.43
CA VAL A 17 4.11 13.00 5.86
C VAL A 17 5.47 13.05 6.55
N ALA A 18 6.45 13.79 6.02
CA ALA A 18 7.77 13.93 6.64
C ALA A 18 7.71 14.52 8.06
N ALA A 19 6.80 15.46 8.30
CA ALA A 19 6.58 16.02 9.64
C ALA A 19 6.03 14.94 10.60
N SER A 20 5.06 14.15 10.16
CA SER A 20 4.38 13.11 10.98
C SER A 20 5.31 11.96 11.35
N ILE A 21 6.19 11.55 10.43
CA ILE A 21 7.12 10.43 10.62
C ILE A 21 8.50 10.85 11.13
N ARG A 22 8.69 12.14 11.47
CA ARG A 22 10.00 12.70 11.90
C ARG A 22 10.66 11.92 13.03
N ILE A 23 9.86 11.35 13.94
CA ILE A 23 10.36 10.52 15.05
C ILE A 23 11.11 9.26 14.60
N THR A 24 10.82 8.76 13.40
CA THR A 24 11.49 7.58 12.83
C THR A 24 12.81 7.94 12.17
N GLY A 25 13.02 9.21 11.79
CA GLY A 25 14.12 9.69 10.98
C GLY A 25 14.05 9.25 9.50
N GLU A 26 12.97 8.60 9.11
CA GLU A 26 12.77 8.08 7.74
C GLU A 26 11.93 9.04 6.88
N SER A 27 11.90 8.79 5.57
CA SER A 27 11.09 9.56 4.61
C SER A 27 9.95 8.72 4.04
N SER A 28 8.98 9.36 3.40
CA SER A 28 7.92 8.67 2.66
C SER A 28 8.46 7.75 1.57
N GLU A 29 9.55 8.16 0.93
CA GLU A 29 10.28 7.37 -0.08
C GLU A 29 10.88 6.09 0.51
N TYR A 30 11.38 6.12 1.75
CA TYR A 30 11.86 4.92 2.44
C TYR A 30 10.75 3.88 2.59
N PHE A 31 9.56 4.28 3.08
CA PHE A 31 8.44 3.35 3.24
C PHE A 31 7.93 2.81 1.90
N ALA A 32 7.92 3.64 0.85
CA ALA A 32 7.59 3.20 -0.49
C ALA A 32 8.64 2.20 -1.03
N ALA A 33 9.93 2.50 -0.81
CA ALA A 33 11.04 1.63 -1.16
C ALA A 33 10.95 0.27 -0.45
N TYR A 34 10.68 0.26 0.86
CA TYR A 34 10.51 -0.96 1.65
C TYR A 34 9.39 -1.85 1.10
N LYS A 35 8.21 -1.26 0.80
CA LYS A 35 7.08 -1.99 0.22
C LYS A 35 7.42 -2.56 -1.17
N ALA A 36 8.12 -1.78 -2.00
CA ALA A 36 8.57 -2.25 -3.31
C ALA A 36 9.58 -3.40 -3.20
N ASP A 37 10.51 -3.36 -2.23
CA ASP A 37 11.44 -4.46 -1.93
C ASP A 37 10.71 -5.71 -1.41
N TYR A 38 9.68 -5.53 -0.58
CA TYR A 38 8.81 -6.62 -0.16
C TYR A 38 8.11 -7.28 -1.35
N ILE A 39 7.51 -6.49 -2.25
CA ILE A 39 6.86 -6.99 -3.47
C ILE A 39 7.87 -7.73 -4.34
N ALA A 40 9.05 -7.19 -4.56
CA ALA A 40 10.07 -7.81 -5.38
C ALA A 40 10.51 -9.19 -4.82
N ARG A 41 10.67 -9.30 -3.51
CA ARG A 41 11.17 -10.52 -2.85
C ARG A 41 10.08 -11.55 -2.57
N LYS A 42 8.94 -11.13 -2.02
CA LYS A 42 7.87 -12.04 -1.53
C LYS A 42 6.85 -12.39 -2.60
N ILE A 43 6.51 -11.44 -3.45
CA ILE A 43 5.59 -11.66 -4.56
C ILE A 43 6.35 -12.16 -5.78
N ALA A 44 7.59 -11.66 -5.98
CA ALA A 44 8.48 -12.05 -7.07
C ALA A 44 7.76 -12.04 -8.44
N PRO A 45 7.20 -10.89 -8.87
CA PRO A 45 6.44 -10.82 -10.10
C PRO A 45 7.35 -11.10 -11.31
N ARG A 46 6.82 -11.86 -12.26
CA ARG A 46 7.54 -12.23 -13.49
C ARG A 46 7.53 -11.09 -14.50
N PRO A 47 8.42 -11.09 -15.50
CA PRO A 47 8.32 -10.20 -16.65
C PRO A 47 6.92 -10.27 -17.29
N GLY A 48 6.36 -9.10 -17.62
CA GLY A 48 5.01 -8.99 -18.17
C GLY A 48 3.87 -9.02 -17.14
N THR A 49 4.16 -9.16 -15.83
CA THR A 49 3.16 -9.02 -14.76
C THR A 49 2.49 -7.65 -14.84
N ARG A 50 1.16 -7.64 -14.73
CA ARG A 50 0.33 -6.44 -14.64
C ARG A 50 0.03 -6.19 -13.16
N LEU A 51 0.52 -5.07 -12.64
CA LEU A 51 0.33 -4.67 -11.25
C LEU A 51 -0.56 -3.43 -11.18
N LEU A 52 -1.53 -3.44 -10.31
CA LEU A 52 -2.34 -2.28 -9.96
C LEU A 52 -1.94 -1.77 -8.57
N ASP A 53 -1.56 -0.51 -8.49
CA ASP A 53 -1.39 0.25 -7.25
C ASP A 53 -2.72 0.98 -6.98
N TYR A 54 -3.56 0.40 -6.11
CA TYR A 54 -4.89 0.91 -5.81
C TYR A 54 -4.84 1.83 -4.59
N GLY A 55 -5.13 3.10 -4.77
CA GLY A 55 -4.83 4.19 -3.85
C GLY A 55 -3.39 4.65 -4.02
N CYS A 56 -2.98 4.89 -5.28
CA CYS A 56 -1.58 5.16 -5.63
C CYS A 56 -1.08 6.55 -5.18
N GLY A 57 -2.00 7.46 -4.78
CA GLY A 57 -1.68 8.83 -4.43
C GLY A 57 -0.83 9.52 -5.49
N ILE A 58 0.26 10.14 -5.09
CA ILE A 58 1.22 10.81 -5.98
C ILE A 58 2.22 9.85 -6.65
N GLY A 59 1.97 8.53 -6.61
CA GLY A 59 2.76 7.52 -7.32
C GLY A 59 4.09 7.10 -6.66
N LEU A 60 4.32 7.38 -5.38
CA LEU A 60 5.59 7.06 -4.71
C LEU A 60 5.90 5.55 -4.74
N LEU A 61 4.92 4.71 -4.40
CA LEU A 61 5.10 3.26 -4.42
C LEU A 61 5.28 2.75 -5.85
N SER A 62 4.46 3.23 -6.77
CA SER A 62 4.55 2.89 -8.20
C SER A 62 5.93 3.20 -8.77
N ALA A 63 6.51 4.37 -8.46
CA ALA A 63 7.86 4.75 -8.88
C ALA A 63 8.93 3.79 -8.31
N GLN A 64 8.82 3.42 -7.04
CA GLN A 64 9.75 2.50 -6.40
C GLN A 64 9.62 1.06 -6.95
N ILE A 65 8.41 0.61 -7.27
CA ILE A 65 8.18 -0.70 -7.94
C ILE A 65 8.83 -0.69 -9.31
N ARG A 66 8.58 0.34 -10.11
CA ARG A 66 9.18 0.48 -11.46
C ARG A 66 10.69 0.47 -11.45
N LYS A 67 11.32 1.15 -10.48
CA LYS A 67 12.77 1.18 -10.33
C LYS A 67 13.36 -0.21 -10.08
N ARG A 68 12.67 -1.07 -9.33
CA ARG A 68 13.14 -2.42 -8.95
C ARG A 68 12.74 -3.50 -9.94
N LEU A 69 11.60 -3.33 -10.58
CA LEU A 69 10.95 -4.29 -11.45
C LEU A 69 10.58 -3.62 -12.79
N PRO A 70 11.55 -3.17 -13.59
CA PRO A 70 11.29 -2.43 -14.82
C PRO A 70 10.50 -3.23 -15.87
N GLN A 71 10.48 -4.55 -15.73
CA GLN A 71 9.75 -5.48 -16.60
C GLN A 71 8.27 -5.67 -16.20
N VAL A 72 7.82 -5.07 -15.09
CA VAL A 72 6.44 -5.13 -14.60
C VAL A 72 5.69 -3.90 -15.08
N ARG A 73 4.50 -4.09 -15.68
CA ARG A 73 3.59 -2.98 -15.96
C ARG A 73 2.92 -2.56 -14.67
N VAL A 74 3.01 -1.27 -14.32
CA VAL A 74 2.35 -0.69 -13.16
C VAL A 74 1.31 0.31 -13.63
N ASP A 75 0.05 0.04 -13.32
CA ASP A 75 -1.05 0.98 -13.43
C ASP A 75 -1.42 1.48 -12.02
N GLY A 76 -1.96 2.69 -11.91
CA GLY A 76 -2.37 3.29 -10.66
C GLY A 76 -3.80 3.81 -10.71
N PHE A 77 -4.51 3.65 -9.61
CA PHE A 77 -5.83 4.25 -9.40
C PHE A 77 -5.82 5.04 -8.09
N ASP A 78 -6.33 6.24 -8.12
CA ASP A 78 -6.62 7.02 -6.92
C ASP A 78 -7.94 7.77 -7.08
N VAL A 79 -8.60 8.10 -5.98
CA VAL A 79 -9.83 8.90 -5.98
C VAL A 79 -9.55 10.40 -6.12
N SER A 80 -8.35 10.84 -5.70
CA SER A 80 -7.90 12.23 -5.79
C SER A 80 -7.32 12.52 -7.18
N LYS A 81 -8.01 13.37 -7.92
CA LYS A 81 -7.53 13.85 -9.22
C LYS A 81 -6.22 14.64 -9.07
N HIS A 82 -6.15 15.45 -8.03
CA HIS A 82 -4.96 16.27 -7.77
C HIS A 82 -3.73 15.41 -7.47
N SER A 83 -3.90 14.32 -6.71
CA SER A 83 -2.82 13.35 -6.48
C SER A 83 -2.33 12.70 -7.77
N VAL A 84 -3.25 12.28 -8.65
CA VAL A 84 -2.90 11.67 -9.94
C VAL A 84 -2.17 12.66 -10.86
N GLU A 85 -2.56 13.94 -10.83
CA GLU A 85 -1.89 15.00 -11.61
C GLU A 85 -0.45 15.29 -11.15
N GLN A 86 -0.08 14.94 -9.90
CA GLN A 86 1.28 15.07 -9.35
C GLN A 86 2.20 13.90 -9.72
N ILE A 87 1.67 12.84 -10.34
CA ILE A 87 2.47 11.68 -10.72
C ILE A 87 3.45 12.05 -11.82
N GLU A 88 4.71 11.63 -11.66
CA GLU A 88 5.77 11.92 -12.61
C GLU A 88 5.41 11.46 -14.04
N PRO A 89 5.59 12.30 -15.07
CA PRO A 89 5.27 11.95 -16.47
C PRO A 89 5.91 10.65 -16.96
N ALA A 90 7.09 10.30 -16.43
CA ALA A 90 7.78 9.07 -16.76
C ALA A 90 6.99 7.81 -16.38
N LEU A 91 6.13 7.86 -15.35
CA LEU A 91 5.26 6.75 -14.99
C LEU A 91 4.11 6.58 -15.99
N HIS A 92 3.53 7.68 -16.46
CA HIS A 92 2.44 7.66 -17.46
C HIS A 92 2.86 7.07 -18.80
N SER A 93 4.14 7.15 -19.16
CA SER A 93 4.63 6.56 -20.43
C SER A 93 4.62 5.03 -20.44
N GLN A 94 4.44 4.38 -19.28
CA GLN A 94 4.58 2.94 -19.12
C GLN A 94 3.44 2.29 -18.35
N GLY A 95 2.43 3.07 -17.97
CA GLY A 95 1.25 2.60 -17.25
C GLY A 95 0.13 3.63 -17.30
N THR A 96 -1.07 3.21 -16.92
CA THR A 96 -2.24 4.08 -16.80
C THR A 96 -2.40 4.52 -15.35
N PHE A 97 -2.42 5.83 -15.12
CA PHE A 97 -2.71 6.41 -13.80
C PHE A 97 -3.95 7.28 -13.92
N THR A 98 -5.00 6.96 -13.16
CA THR A 98 -6.33 7.51 -13.42
C THR A 98 -7.21 7.53 -12.17
N THR A 99 -8.20 8.42 -12.18
CA THR A 99 -9.32 8.42 -11.23
C THR A 99 -10.54 7.67 -11.76
N ASP A 100 -10.51 7.26 -13.04
CA ASP A 100 -11.60 6.55 -13.71
C ASP A 100 -11.33 5.04 -13.75
N ARG A 101 -12.10 4.28 -12.98
CA ARG A 101 -11.98 2.81 -12.92
C ARG A 101 -12.25 2.12 -14.26
N SER A 102 -12.95 2.76 -15.20
CA SER A 102 -13.22 2.20 -16.52
C SER A 102 -11.97 2.09 -17.39
N GLN A 103 -10.95 2.92 -17.12
CA GLN A 103 -9.68 2.93 -17.84
C GLN A 103 -8.69 1.86 -17.35
N LEU A 104 -9.01 1.20 -16.21
CA LEU A 104 -8.19 0.11 -15.70
C LEU A 104 -8.35 -1.15 -16.54
N LEU A 105 -7.30 -1.98 -16.57
CA LEU A 105 -7.36 -3.28 -17.21
C LEU A 105 -8.44 -4.17 -16.57
N PRO A 106 -9.04 -5.09 -17.32
CA PRO A 106 -10.07 -5.99 -16.79
C PRO A 106 -9.50 -6.97 -15.75
N ALA A 107 -8.20 -7.27 -15.80
CA ALA A 107 -7.55 -8.15 -14.84
C ALA A 107 -6.09 -7.79 -14.60
N TYR A 108 -5.66 -7.94 -13.34
CA TYR A 108 -4.30 -7.74 -12.84
C TYR A 108 -3.76 -9.00 -12.18
N ASP A 109 -2.48 -9.24 -12.34
CA ASP A 109 -1.79 -10.39 -11.73
C ASP A 109 -1.40 -10.09 -10.27
N VAL A 110 -1.18 -8.81 -9.95
CA VAL A 110 -0.95 -8.31 -8.59
C VAL A 110 -1.75 -7.03 -8.37
N ILE A 111 -2.46 -6.96 -7.25
CA ILE A 111 -3.10 -5.72 -6.82
C ILE A 111 -2.51 -5.36 -5.46
N VAL A 112 -2.06 -4.13 -5.30
CA VAL A 112 -1.50 -3.59 -4.06
C VAL A 112 -2.42 -2.50 -3.53
N LEU A 113 -2.74 -2.57 -2.24
CA LEU A 113 -3.35 -1.48 -1.48
C LEU A 113 -2.37 -1.10 -0.38
N ALA A 114 -1.83 0.11 -0.44
CA ALA A 114 -0.82 0.56 0.51
C ALA A 114 -1.34 1.75 1.32
N ASN A 115 -1.69 1.52 2.58
CA ASN A 115 -2.24 2.53 3.49
C ASN A 115 -3.56 3.13 2.95
N VAL A 116 -4.48 2.28 2.52
CA VAL A 116 -5.77 2.68 1.92
C VAL A 116 -6.95 2.39 2.85
N LEU A 117 -6.96 1.22 3.47
CA LEU A 117 -8.18 0.72 4.14
C LEU A 117 -8.54 1.51 5.40
N HIS A 118 -7.56 2.11 6.08
CA HIS A 118 -7.84 2.93 7.25
C HIS A 118 -8.55 4.25 6.91
N HIS A 119 -8.49 4.71 5.65
CA HIS A 119 -9.26 5.84 5.15
C HIS A 119 -10.67 5.45 4.67
N VAL A 120 -10.96 4.15 4.57
CA VAL A 120 -12.26 3.65 4.13
C VAL A 120 -13.15 3.37 5.34
N SER A 121 -14.41 3.81 5.28
CA SER A 121 -15.39 3.49 6.33
C SER A 121 -15.46 1.98 6.58
N PRO A 122 -15.48 1.52 7.84
CA PRO A 122 -15.57 0.10 8.15
C PRO A 122 -16.70 -0.64 7.42
N THR A 123 -17.83 0.02 7.19
CA THR A 123 -18.99 -0.54 6.48
C THR A 123 -18.77 -0.69 4.97
N GLU A 124 -17.78 0.02 4.40
CA GLU A 124 -17.50 0.03 2.96
C GLU A 124 -16.28 -0.83 2.58
N ARG A 125 -15.43 -1.21 3.56
CA ARG A 125 -14.20 -1.97 3.32
C ARG A 125 -14.44 -3.29 2.58
N ASP A 126 -15.45 -4.05 3.01
CA ASP A 126 -15.79 -5.34 2.38
C ASP A 126 -16.23 -5.16 0.92
N SER A 127 -17.11 -4.19 0.66
CA SER A 127 -17.55 -3.85 -0.69
C SER A 127 -16.40 -3.41 -1.59
N LEU A 128 -15.51 -2.53 -1.08
CA LEU A 128 -14.33 -2.10 -1.80
C LEU A 128 -13.43 -3.29 -2.16
N LEU A 129 -13.12 -4.15 -1.19
CA LEU A 129 -12.24 -5.29 -1.39
C LEU A 129 -12.83 -6.32 -2.35
N LYS A 130 -14.15 -6.54 -2.33
CA LYS A 130 -14.86 -7.36 -3.34
C LYS A 130 -14.71 -6.76 -4.74
N GLN A 131 -14.91 -5.44 -4.88
CA GLN A 131 -14.73 -4.74 -6.15
C GLN A 131 -13.28 -4.82 -6.66
N VAL A 132 -12.29 -4.62 -5.79
CA VAL A 132 -10.87 -4.75 -6.13
C VAL A 132 -10.55 -6.19 -6.53
N SER A 133 -11.02 -7.17 -5.76
CA SER A 133 -10.81 -8.59 -6.02
C SER A 133 -11.43 -9.04 -7.34
N SER A 134 -12.52 -8.41 -7.80
CA SER A 134 -13.13 -8.74 -9.10
C SER A 134 -12.19 -8.51 -10.29
N ARG A 135 -11.21 -7.61 -10.13
CA ARG A 135 -10.16 -7.31 -11.12
C ARG A 135 -8.91 -8.16 -10.96
N LEU A 136 -8.90 -9.12 -10.04
CA LEU A 136 -7.76 -10.01 -9.87
C LEU A 136 -7.80 -11.15 -10.89
N ALA A 137 -6.71 -11.41 -11.57
CA ALA A 137 -6.55 -12.58 -12.43
C ALA A 137 -6.67 -13.87 -11.60
N ARG A 138 -7.03 -14.99 -12.24
CA ARG A 138 -7.30 -16.28 -11.56
C ARG A 138 -6.19 -16.70 -10.58
N ASN A 139 -4.92 -16.54 -10.97
CA ASN A 139 -3.76 -16.87 -10.15
C ASN A 139 -3.09 -15.62 -9.55
N GLY A 140 -3.82 -14.52 -9.50
CA GLY A 140 -3.32 -13.26 -9.00
C GLY A 140 -3.20 -13.23 -7.49
N ARG A 141 -2.56 -12.16 -6.99
CA ARG A 141 -2.36 -11.93 -5.56
C ARG A 141 -2.78 -10.51 -5.20
N ILE A 142 -3.41 -10.38 -4.03
CA ILE A 142 -3.66 -9.08 -3.41
C ILE A 142 -2.65 -8.89 -2.28
N VAL A 143 -2.03 -7.72 -2.22
CA VAL A 143 -1.12 -7.33 -1.16
C VAL A 143 -1.66 -6.08 -0.50
N VAL A 144 -1.95 -6.16 0.80
CA VAL A 144 -2.41 -5.01 1.59
C VAL A 144 -1.33 -4.66 2.59
N PHE A 145 -0.86 -3.42 2.55
CA PHE A 145 0.00 -2.84 3.60
C PHE A 145 -0.83 -1.88 4.43
N GLU A 146 -0.73 -1.99 5.76
CA GLU A 146 -1.41 -1.09 6.69
C GLU A 146 -0.55 -0.76 7.91
N HIS A 147 -0.88 0.34 8.56
CA HIS A 147 -0.32 0.74 9.82
C HIS A 147 -0.66 -0.26 10.92
N ASN A 148 0.32 -0.62 11.75
CA ASN A 148 0.09 -1.56 12.84
C ASN A 148 -0.39 -0.81 14.11
N PRO A 149 -1.66 -0.98 14.53
CA PRO A 149 -2.18 -0.31 15.72
C PRO A 149 -1.55 -0.79 17.04
N LEU A 150 -0.84 -1.94 17.04
CA LEU A 150 -0.13 -2.43 18.20
C LEU A 150 1.20 -1.72 18.46
N ASN A 151 1.75 -1.05 17.45
CA ASN A 151 3.00 -0.31 17.58
C ASN A 151 2.73 1.12 18.08
N PRO A 152 3.26 1.51 19.28
CA PRO A 152 2.99 2.81 19.86
C PRO A 152 3.58 3.98 19.06
N LEU A 153 4.73 3.78 18.38
CA LEU A 153 5.34 4.82 17.54
C LEU A 153 4.49 5.07 16.29
N THR A 154 3.91 4.01 15.72
CA THR A 154 2.98 4.13 14.60
C THR A 154 1.73 4.90 15.00
N ARG A 155 1.12 4.55 16.14
CA ARG A 155 -0.04 5.28 16.65
C ARG A 155 0.27 6.77 16.87
N HIS A 156 1.44 7.08 17.41
CA HIS A 156 1.87 8.45 17.59
C HIS A 156 2.06 9.16 16.24
N ALA A 157 2.76 8.54 15.29
CA ALA A 157 2.96 9.12 13.94
C ALA A 157 1.63 9.41 13.24
N VAL A 158 0.69 8.46 13.27
CA VAL A 158 -0.65 8.62 12.70
C VAL A 158 -1.41 9.76 13.38
N SER A 159 -1.36 9.88 14.71
CA SER A 159 -2.05 10.98 15.42
C SER A 159 -1.47 12.37 15.13
N GLN A 160 -0.29 12.47 14.56
CA GLN A 160 0.33 13.73 14.13
C GLN A 160 0.12 14.00 12.63
N CYS A 161 -0.49 13.09 11.90
CA CYS A 161 -0.70 13.21 10.46
C CYS A 161 -2.09 13.82 10.17
N PRO A 162 -2.19 15.01 9.59
CA PRO A 162 -3.47 15.63 9.27
C PRO A 162 -4.34 14.78 8.33
N PHE A 163 -3.75 14.00 7.43
CA PHE A 163 -4.51 13.08 6.54
C PHE A 163 -5.16 11.93 7.29
N ASP A 164 -4.62 11.59 8.47
CA ASP A 164 -5.05 10.45 9.26
C ASP A 164 -5.94 10.91 10.44
N GLU A 165 -6.42 12.16 10.41
CA GLU A 165 -7.34 12.65 11.42
C GLU A 165 -8.66 11.87 11.39
N GLY A 166 -9.02 11.27 12.51
CA GLY A 166 -10.24 10.47 12.64
C GLY A 166 -10.20 9.09 11.98
N VAL A 167 -9.08 8.66 11.39
CA VAL A 167 -8.97 7.32 10.78
C VAL A 167 -9.02 6.21 11.81
N GLN A 168 -9.56 5.07 11.41
CA GLN A 168 -9.57 3.86 12.21
C GLN A 168 -8.55 2.86 11.69
N LEU A 169 -7.41 2.75 12.41
CA LEU A 169 -6.39 1.77 12.10
C LEU A 169 -6.94 0.34 12.22
N LEU A 170 -6.55 -0.53 11.28
CA LEU A 170 -7.00 -1.90 11.22
C LEU A 170 -5.99 -2.84 11.92
N PRO A 171 -6.43 -3.67 12.87
CA PRO A 171 -5.62 -4.80 13.30
C PRO A 171 -5.42 -5.80 12.15
N VAL A 172 -4.25 -6.43 12.07
CA VAL A 172 -3.94 -7.44 11.03
C VAL A 172 -4.97 -8.57 10.96
N ARG A 173 -5.61 -8.91 12.09
CA ARG A 173 -6.66 -9.93 12.16
C ARG A 173 -7.89 -9.53 11.36
N GLU A 174 -8.29 -8.27 11.42
CA GLU A 174 -9.41 -7.71 10.67
C GLU A 174 -9.10 -7.75 9.18
N THR A 175 -7.96 -7.19 8.75
CA THR A 175 -7.54 -7.19 7.35
C THR A 175 -7.49 -8.60 6.76
N ARG A 176 -6.96 -9.57 7.50
CA ARG A 176 -6.98 -10.98 7.08
C ARG A 176 -8.40 -11.54 6.98
N GLY A 177 -9.30 -11.10 7.84
CA GLY A 177 -10.69 -11.53 7.88
C GLY A 177 -11.41 -11.31 6.56
N TYR A 178 -11.20 -10.17 5.91
CA TYR A 178 -11.81 -9.83 4.63
C TYR A 178 -11.49 -10.79 3.46
N PHE A 179 -10.38 -11.52 3.56
CA PHE A 179 -9.92 -12.41 2.47
C PHE A 179 -10.17 -13.89 2.74
N ARG A 180 -10.59 -14.29 3.96
CA ARG A 180 -10.66 -15.72 4.35
C ARG A 180 -11.65 -16.56 3.53
N GLU A 181 -12.76 -15.96 3.13
CA GLU A 181 -13.81 -16.69 2.40
C GLU A 181 -13.55 -16.74 0.88
N GLY A 182 -12.73 -15.82 0.37
CA GLY A 182 -12.48 -15.70 -1.07
C GLY A 182 -11.13 -16.20 -1.54
N PHE A 183 -10.24 -16.62 -0.62
CA PHE A 183 -8.87 -16.99 -0.95
C PHE A 183 -8.40 -18.21 -0.15
N GLU A 184 -7.69 -19.11 -0.83
CA GLU A 184 -7.13 -20.32 -0.23
C GLU A 184 -6.01 -20.01 0.79
N TRP A 185 -5.17 -19.04 0.44
CA TRP A 185 -4.01 -18.68 1.25
C TRP A 185 -4.07 -17.19 1.64
N VAL A 186 -4.07 -16.93 2.95
CA VAL A 186 -3.98 -15.57 3.50
C VAL A 186 -2.86 -15.53 4.54
N THR A 187 -1.72 -15.01 4.12
CA THR A 187 -0.53 -14.89 4.97
C THR A 187 -0.39 -13.46 5.51
N ARG A 188 0.47 -13.28 6.49
CA ARG A 188 0.81 -11.99 7.06
C ARG A 188 2.29 -11.91 7.40
N ASP A 189 2.88 -10.73 7.24
CA ASP A 189 4.19 -10.38 7.74
C ASP A 189 4.10 -9.02 8.43
N TYR A 190 4.72 -8.87 9.60
CA TYR A 190 4.98 -7.55 10.18
C TYR A 190 6.24 -6.97 9.56
N ALA A 191 6.31 -5.64 9.48
CA ALA A 191 7.29 -4.93 8.68
C ALA A 191 7.69 -3.61 9.34
N VAL A 192 8.87 -3.11 8.98
CA VAL A 192 9.40 -1.83 9.47
C VAL A 192 9.59 -1.86 10.99
N PHE A 193 10.65 -2.53 11.44
CA PHE A 193 10.94 -2.67 12.86
C PHE A 193 11.92 -1.62 13.37
N PHE A 194 12.88 -1.21 12.55
CA PHE A 194 13.98 -0.38 12.98
C PHE A 194 13.93 1.01 12.34
N PRO A 195 13.89 2.07 13.16
CA PRO A 195 14.01 3.44 12.67
C PRO A 195 15.44 3.68 12.14
N ARG A 196 15.65 4.77 11.41
CA ARG A 196 16.89 5.10 10.72
C ARG A 196 18.14 5.03 11.62
N TRP A 197 18.03 5.41 12.86
CA TRP A 197 19.16 5.35 13.80
C TRP A 197 19.57 3.92 14.20
N LEU A 198 18.72 2.91 13.87
CA LEU A 198 19.01 1.47 13.97
C LEU A 198 19.12 0.79 12.59
N SER A 199 19.42 1.55 11.53
CA SER A 199 19.44 1.03 10.15
C SER A 199 20.38 -0.16 9.94
N TRP A 200 21.41 -0.30 10.74
CA TRP A 200 22.31 -1.47 10.71
C TRP A 200 21.61 -2.80 11.09
N LEU A 201 20.45 -2.75 11.76
CA LEU A 201 19.59 -3.91 12.07
C LEU A 201 18.56 -4.23 10.98
N GLN A 202 18.29 -3.31 10.05
CA GLN A 202 17.30 -3.50 8.99
C GLN A 202 17.50 -4.79 8.16
N PRO A 203 18.74 -5.26 7.85
CA PRO A 203 18.92 -6.54 7.15
C PRO A 203 18.32 -7.75 7.88
N PHE A 204 18.13 -7.67 9.20
CA PHE A 204 17.58 -8.74 10.02
C PHE A 204 16.05 -8.65 10.18
N GLU A 205 15.39 -7.63 9.68
CA GLU A 205 13.91 -7.44 9.80
C GLU A 205 13.13 -8.64 9.28
N GLY A 206 13.62 -9.30 8.24
CA GLY A 206 12.99 -10.51 7.70
C GLY A 206 12.80 -11.64 8.71
N LEU A 207 13.68 -11.72 9.73
CA LEU A 207 13.60 -12.71 10.81
C LEU A 207 12.50 -12.35 11.84
N LEU A 208 12.05 -11.11 11.84
CA LEU A 208 11.05 -10.59 12.78
C LEU A 208 9.64 -10.52 12.16
N SER A 209 9.44 -10.98 10.94
CA SER A 209 8.15 -10.86 10.23
C SER A 209 6.96 -11.50 10.97
N TRP A 210 7.19 -12.40 11.90
CA TRP A 210 6.21 -13.00 12.79
C TRP A 210 5.84 -12.12 14.01
N CYS A 211 6.73 -11.20 14.40
CA CYS A 211 6.65 -10.40 15.63
C CYS A 211 5.67 -9.22 15.45
N PRO A 212 4.67 -9.03 16.33
CA PRO A 212 3.64 -8.01 16.16
C PRO A 212 4.08 -6.59 16.53
N LEU A 213 5.39 -6.33 16.59
CA LEU A 213 5.94 -5.02 16.95
C LEU A 213 6.39 -4.16 15.77
N GLY A 214 6.33 -4.66 14.54
CA GLY A 214 6.60 -3.86 13.34
C GLY A 214 5.67 -2.65 13.24
N ALA A 215 6.15 -1.56 12.67
CA ALA A 215 5.37 -0.33 12.49
C ALA A 215 4.23 -0.51 11.48
N GLN A 216 4.41 -1.39 10.53
CA GLN A 216 3.42 -1.76 9.52
C GLN A 216 3.27 -3.29 9.47
N TYR A 217 2.27 -3.75 8.72
CA TYR A 217 2.14 -5.14 8.35
C TYR A 217 1.74 -5.27 6.88
N ALA A 218 2.04 -6.41 6.29
CA ALA A 218 1.54 -6.84 4.99
C ALA A 218 0.61 -8.05 5.16
N VAL A 219 -0.51 -8.05 4.44
CA VAL A 219 -1.37 -9.22 4.23
C VAL A 219 -1.32 -9.60 2.77
N VAL A 220 -1.05 -10.86 2.48
CA VAL A 220 -1.03 -11.38 1.10
C VAL A 220 -2.12 -12.43 0.98
N ALA A 221 -3.06 -12.22 0.06
CA ALA A 221 -4.10 -13.15 -0.31
C ALA A 221 -3.83 -13.73 -1.70
N SER A 222 -3.90 -15.05 -1.84
CA SER A 222 -3.63 -15.79 -3.09
C SER A 222 -4.50 -17.05 -3.19
N GLY A 223 -4.60 -17.62 -4.41
CA GLY A 223 -5.45 -18.77 -4.63
C GLY A 223 -6.93 -18.38 -4.55
N ARG A 224 -7.36 -17.41 -5.40
CA ARG A 224 -8.76 -16.97 -5.42
C ARG A 224 -9.68 -18.17 -5.68
N LEU A 225 -10.61 -18.37 -4.77
CA LEU A 225 -11.67 -19.36 -4.91
C LEU A 225 -12.67 -18.93 -5.99
N ALA A 226 -13.25 -19.87 -6.69
CA ALA A 226 -14.17 -19.62 -7.80
C ALA A 226 -15.52 -19.09 -7.32
#